data_3148aaa93f1b8f713bcc4cce8e2516d1
#
_entry.id   3148aaa93f1b8f713bcc4cce8e2516d1
#
_cell.length_a   1.000
_cell.length_b   1.000
_cell.length_c   1.000
_cell.angle_alpha   90.00
_cell.angle_beta   90.00
_cell.angle_gamma   90.00
#
_symmetry.space_group_name_H-M   'P 1'
#
loop_
_entity.id
_entity.type
_entity.pdbx_description
1 polymer ?
#
loop_
_entity_poly.entity_id
_entity_poly.type
_entity_poly.pdbx_seq_one_letter_code
_entity_poly.pdbx_strand_id
1 'polypeptide(L)'
;MLVAAQLYKEEITRKLRATWYDLKYQYFWQGGCEDIDIPNNNYWKKQFAFLDNEGNVTGYFSYNYCPEANSINNFGLISFIDYNPRLIQAVIKHLENALSQGHINRIEFFAYEDNPANQGYQKMIKRFGGKQVGKLTKCSRLLDGKLHDTVFYEIFREDYLKKNWSKCDGWRREKE
;
A
#
# COMPACT_ATOMS: atom_id res chain seq x y z
N MET A 1 9.89 11.21 0.90
CA MET A 1 9.14 11.35 2.17
C MET A 1 7.65 11.19 1.90
N LEU A 2 6.89 10.47 2.76
CA LEU A 2 5.41 10.43 2.65
C LEU A 2 4.81 11.67 3.32
N VAL A 3 3.94 12.37 2.59
CA VAL A 3 3.20 13.55 3.03
C VAL A 3 1.72 13.43 2.65
N ALA A 4 0.84 14.23 3.24
CA ALA A 4 -0.58 14.20 2.92
C ALA A 4 -0.83 14.51 1.43
N ALA A 5 -1.59 13.67 0.73
CA ALA A 5 -1.84 13.79 -0.70
C ALA A 5 -2.59 15.09 -1.05
N GLN A 6 -3.40 15.61 -0.13
CA GLN A 6 -4.18 16.83 -0.31
C GLN A 6 -3.31 18.04 -0.69
N LEU A 7 -2.08 18.09 -0.15
CA LEU A 7 -1.12 19.18 -0.44
C LEU A 7 -0.61 19.16 -1.89
N TYR A 8 -0.76 18.03 -2.58
CA TYR A 8 -0.25 17.80 -3.93
C TYR A 8 -1.32 17.27 -4.88
N LYS A 9 -2.59 17.53 -4.57
CA LYS A 9 -3.76 16.98 -5.27
C LYS A 9 -3.68 17.15 -6.78
N GLU A 10 -3.42 18.35 -7.25
CA GLU A 10 -3.38 18.65 -8.69
C GLU A 10 -2.25 17.89 -9.40
N GLU A 11 -1.06 17.87 -8.79
CA GLU A 11 0.09 17.16 -9.36
C GLU A 11 -0.14 15.65 -9.38
N ILE A 12 -0.69 15.08 -8.30
CA ILE A 12 -1.03 13.65 -8.24
C ILE A 12 -2.06 13.32 -9.31
N THR A 13 -3.15 14.06 -9.41
CA THR A 13 -4.21 13.84 -10.41
C THR A 13 -3.64 13.88 -11.83
N ARG A 14 -2.83 14.88 -12.15
CA ARG A 14 -2.18 14.99 -13.46
C ARG A 14 -1.27 13.79 -13.75
N LYS A 15 -0.46 13.37 -12.77
CA LYS A 15 0.44 12.20 -12.93
C LYS A 15 -0.33 10.88 -13.04
N LEU A 16 -1.39 10.70 -12.27
CA LEU A 16 -2.27 9.53 -12.37
C LEU A 16 -2.92 9.44 -13.76
N ARG A 17 -3.49 10.55 -14.27
CA ARG A 17 -4.07 10.57 -15.62
C ARG A 17 -3.05 10.24 -16.71
N ALA A 18 -1.79 10.66 -16.55
CA ALA A 18 -0.72 10.32 -17.49
C ALA A 18 -0.37 8.82 -17.52
N THR A 19 -0.81 8.04 -16.52
CA THR A 19 -0.61 6.58 -16.49
C THR A 19 -1.80 5.78 -17.03
N TRP A 20 -2.90 6.46 -17.40
CA TRP A 20 -4.06 5.79 -17.96
C TRP A 20 -3.69 5.11 -19.29
N TYR A 21 -4.23 3.92 -19.49
CA TYR A 21 -3.99 3.10 -20.68
C TYR A 21 -2.54 2.67 -20.93
N ASP A 22 -1.61 2.95 -19.99
CA ASP A 22 -0.26 2.42 -20.04
C ASP A 22 -0.20 1.06 -19.35
N LEU A 23 0.15 0.02 -20.12
CA LEU A 23 0.25 -1.37 -19.64
C LEU A 23 1.18 -1.53 -18.43
N LYS A 24 2.19 -0.67 -18.29
CA LYS A 24 3.08 -0.65 -17.13
C LYS A 24 2.33 -0.47 -15.81
N TYR A 25 1.21 0.23 -15.83
CA TYR A 25 0.41 0.57 -14.65
C TYR A 25 -0.89 -0.22 -14.55
N GLN A 26 -1.12 -1.22 -15.40
CA GLN A 26 -2.37 -1.99 -15.45
C GLN A 26 -2.77 -2.61 -14.10
N TYR A 27 -1.80 -3.06 -13.30
CA TYR A 27 -2.06 -3.65 -11.98
C TYR A 27 -2.54 -2.64 -10.93
N PHE A 28 -2.22 -1.37 -11.08
CA PHE A 28 -2.75 -0.30 -10.23
C PHE A 28 -4.20 0.03 -10.60
N TRP A 29 -4.48 0.13 -11.89
CA TRP A 29 -5.78 0.54 -12.41
C TRP A 29 -6.84 -0.56 -12.43
N GLN A 30 -6.44 -1.83 -12.28
CA GLN A 30 -7.36 -2.96 -12.16
C GLN A 30 -8.39 -3.08 -13.29
N GLY A 31 -8.00 -2.69 -14.50
CA GLY A 31 -8.85 -2.74 -15.70
C GLY A 31 -9.74 -1.52 -15.94
N GLY A 32 -9.77 -0.54 -15.02
CA GLY A 32 -10.46 0.74 -15.17
C GLY A 32 -9.51 1.92 -15.01
N CYS A 33 -9.80 3.02 -15.71
CA CYS A 33 -9.05 4.27 -15.57
C CYS A 33 -10.05 5.37 -15.20
N GLU A 34 -9.98 5.83 -13.94
CA GLU A 34 -10.87 6.87 -13.41
C GLU A 34 -10.10 7.84 -12.51
N ASP A 35 -10.65 9.00 -12.30
CA ASP A 35 -10.08 9.97 -11.38
C ASP A 35 -10.17 9.48 -9.94
N ILE A 36 -9.06 9.52 -9.23
CA ILE A 36 -9.02 9.23 -7.81
C ILE A 36 -9.38 10.51 -7.05
N ASP A 37 -10.49 10.46 -6.30
CA ASP A 37 -10.85 11.58 -5.45
C ASP A 37 -9.87 11.72 -4.26
N ILE A 38 -9.36 12.95 -4.05
CA ILE A 38 -8.47 13.33 -2.96
C ILE A 38 -9.14 14.49 -2.21
N PRO A 39 -10.11 14.20 -1.33
CA PRO A 39 -10.83 15.22 -0.58
C PRO A 39 -9.95 15.78 0.56
N ASN A 40 -10.23 17.01 0.98
CA ASN A 40 -9.51 17.67 2.06
C ASN A 40 -9.66 16.95 3.41
N ASN A 41 -10.81 16.32 3.63
CA ASN A 41 -11.10 15.52 4.81
C ASN A 41 -11.63 14.16 4.41
N ASN A 42 -10.81 13.13 4.59
CA ASN A 42 -11.26 11.76 4.47
C ASN A 42 -10.73 10.93 5.65
N TYR A 43 -11.62 10.60 6.57
CA TYR A 43 -11.27 9.81 7.74
C TYR A 43 -10.99 8.34 7.37
N TRP A 44 -11.75 7.83 6.41
CA TRP A 44 -11.75 6.40 6.05
C TRP A 44 -10.66 6.02 5.04
N LYS A 45 -10.25 6.95 4.19
CA LYS A 45 -9.23 6.74 3.18
C LYS A 45 -8.02 7.62 3.47
N LYS A 46 -6.90 7.01 3.74
CA LYS A 46 -5.62 7.70 3.93
C LYS A 46 -4.87 7.73 2.61
N GLN A 47 -4.43 8.92 2.23
CA GLN A 47 -3.80 9.15 0.93
C GLN A 47 -2.53 9.98 1.10
N PHE A 48 -1.46 9.53 0.45
CA PHE A 48 -0.13 10.11 0.60
C PHE A 48 0.53 10.35 -0.75
N ALA A 49 1.18 11.50 -0.90
CA ALA A 49 2.20 11.74 -1.91
C ALA A 49 3.56 11.26 -1.38
N PHE A 50 4.38 10.68 -2.25
CA PHE A 50 5.78 10.45 -1.94
C PHE A 50 6.64 11.44 -2.71
N LEU A 51 7.41 12.23 -1.95
CA LEU A 51 8.30 13.26 -2.50
C LEU A 51 9.74 12.77 -2.55
N ASP A 52 10.44 13.15 -3.60
CA ASP A 52 11.91 13.05 -3.69
C ASP A 52 12.60 14.13 -2.83
N ASN A 53 13.92 14.27 -2.98
CA ASN A 53 14.69 15.26 -2.23
C ASN A 53 14.50 16.69 -2.75
N GLU A 54 13.98 16.85 -3.97
CA GLU A 54 13.72 18.12 -4.64
C GLU A 54 12.28 18.60 -4.42
N GLY A 55 11.45 17.78 -3.75
CA GLY A 55 10.05 18.08 -3.46
C GLY A 55 9.07 17.66 -4.57
N ASN A 56 9.51 16.95 -5.61
CA ASN A 56 8.65 16.47 -6.67
C ASN A 56 7.88 15.22 -6.24
N VAL A 57 6.63 15.08 -6.65
CA VAL A 57 5.84 13.87 -6.41
C VAL A 57 6.34 12.75 -7.31
N THR A 58 6.93 11.70 -6.73
CA THR A 58 7.43 10.52 -7.46
C THR A 58 6.65 9.25 -7.18
N GLY A 59 5.61 9.31 -6.34
CA GLY A 59 4.72 8.19 -6.09
C GLY A 59 3.47 8.59 -5.31
N TYR A 60 2.51 7.68 -5.29
CA TYR A 60 1.28 7.81 -4.53
C TYR A 60 1.00 6.51 -3.78
N PHE A 61 0.51 6.64 -2.54
CA PHE A 61 0.13 5.53 -1.69
C PHE A 61 -1.21 5.84 -1.01
N SER A 62 -2.09 4.86 -0.96
CA SER A 62 -3.36 4.98 -0.24
C SER A 62 -3.80 3.67 0.37
N TYR A 63 -4.68 3.76 1.36
CA TYR A 63 -5.41 2.64 1.93
C TYR A 63 -6.71 3.10 2.59
N ASN A 64 -7.65 2.18 2.75
CA ASN A 64 -8.84 2.42 3.55
C ASN A 64 -8.60 1.98 5.00
N TYR A 65 -9.13 2.75 5.95
CA TYR A 65 -9.18 2.41 7.37
C TYR A 65 -10.59 1.95 7.72
N CYS A 66 -10.70 0.77 8.31
CA CYS A 66 -11.94 0.20 8.83
C CYS A 66 -11.89 0.22 10.36
N PRO A 67 -12.61 1.15 11.03
CA PRO A 67 -12.54 1.32 12.49
C PRO A 67 -13.18 0.16 13.23
N GLU A 68 -14.22 -0.45 12.68
CA GLU A 68 -14.93 -1.58 13.31
C GLU A 68 -14.01 -2.77 13.53
N ALA A 69 -13.12 -3.03 12.57
CA ALA A 69 -12.11 -4.07 12.64
C ALA A 69 -10.75 -3.58 13.11
N ASN A 70 -10.58 -2.27 13.29
CA ASN A 70 -9.30 -1.60 13.49
C ASN A 70 -8.24 -2.11 12.50
N SER A 71 -8.60 -2.09 11.21
CA SER A 71 -7.79 -2.64 10.14
C SER A 71 -7.59 -1.65 9.00
N ILE A 72 -6.59 -1.92 8.19
CA ILE A 72 -6.37 -1.21 6.92
C ILE A 72 -6.44 -2.19 5.76
N ASN A 73 -7.06 -1.75 4.67
CA ASN A 73 -7.27 -2.55 3.47
C ASN A 73 -7.22 -1.70 2.19
N ASN A 74 -7.42 -2.35 1.06
CA ASN A 74 -7.54 -1.72 -0.25
C ASN A 74 -6.36 -0.79 -0.59
N PHE A 75 -5.16 -1.35 -0.61
CA PHE A 75 -3.95 -0.60 -0.91
C PHE A 75 -3.90 -0.16 -2.37
N GLY A 76 -3.64 1.14 -2.58
CA GLY A 76 -3.20 1.68 -3.85
C GLY A 76 -1.75 2.15 -3.72
N LEU A 77 -0.85 1.59 -4.51
CA LEU A 77 0.56 1.97 -4.55
C LEU A 77 1.03 2.09 -5.99
N ILE A 78 1.48 3.28 -6.37
CA ILE A 78 2.01 3.55 -7.69
C ILE A 78 3.28 4.40 -7.60
N SER A 79 4.28 4.05 -8.41
CA SER A 79 5.48 4.86 -8.63
C SER A 79 5.39 5.54 -10.00
N PHE A 80 5.63 6.82 -10.05
CA PHE A 80 5.67 7.61 -11.30
C PHE A 80 7.05 7.60 -11.97
N ILE A 81 8.02 6.93 -11.37
CA ILE A 81 9.37 6.72 -11.90
C ILE A 81 9.71 5.24 -11.94
N ASP A 82 10.64 4.82 -12.79
CA ASP A 82 10.92 3.40 -13.03
C ASP A 82 11.47 2.67 -11.81
N TYR A 83 12.34 3.30 -11.05
CA TYR A 83 12.98 2.69 -9.88
C TYR A 83 12.82 3.61 -8.66
N ASN A 84 11.98 3.18 -7.71
CA ASN A 84 11.67 3.99 -6.52
C ASN A 84 11.76 3.16 -5.22
N PRO A 85 12.93 2.67 -4.84
CA PRO A 85 13.09 1.87 -3.61
C PRO A 85 12.77 2.68 -2.35
N ARG A 86 12.97 4.00 -2.37
CA ARG A 86 12.67 4.89 -1.23
C ARG A 86 11.17 4.96 -0.95
N LEU A 87 10.32 4.95 -1.99
CA LEU A 87 8.87 4.85 -1.82
C LEU A 87 8.51 3.55 -1.10
N ILE A 88 9.02 2.41 -1.57
CA ILE A 88 8.74 1.10 -0.96
C ILE A 88 9.19 1.06 0.50
N GLN A 89 10.40 1.57 0.80
CA GLN A 89 10.91 1.65 2.18
C GLN A 89 10.03 2.54 3.07
N ALA A 90 9.58 3.68 2.54
CA ALA A 90 8.72 4.60 3.28
C ALA A 90 7.35 3.98 3.59
N VAL A 91 6.75 3.27 2.62
CA VAL A 91 5.49 2.53 2.82
C VAL A 91 5.67 1.42 3.86
N ILE A 92 6.72 0.59 3.74
CA ILE A 92 7.01 -0.46 4.70
C ILE A 92 7.16 0.13 6.11
N LYS A 93 7.93 1.19 6.27
CA LYS A 93 8.13 1.86 7.58
C LYS A 93 6.82 2.42 8.12
N HIS A 94 5.97 3.00 7.28
CA HIS A 94 4.65 3.50 7.67
C HIS A 94 3.76 2.37 8.23
N LEU A 95 3.72 1.22 7.54
CA LEU A 95 2.95 0.05 7.97
C LEU A 95 3.53 -0.60 9.24
N GLU A 96 4.86 -0.69 9.37
CA GLU A 96 5.53 -1.15 10.58
C GLU A 96 5.17 -0.28 11.79
N ASN A 97 5.18 1.05 11.62
CA ASN A 97 4.79 1.98 12.67
C ASN A 97 3.34 1.78 13.10
N ALA A 98 2.42 1.62 12.14
CA ALA A 98 1.01 1.41 12.42
C ALA A 98 0.76 0.13 13.23
N LEU A 99 1.45 -0.97 12.89
CA LEU A 99 1.38 -2.24 13.64
C LEU A 99 2.05 -2.15 15.01
N SER A 100 3.26 -1.59 15.10
CA SER A 100 4.05 -1.55 16.33
C SER A 100 3.40 -0.66 17.39
N GLN A 101 2.90 0.51 17.00
CA GLN A 101 2.26 1.48 17.90
C GLN A 101 0.83 1.08 18.34
N GLY A 102 0.26 0.03 17.76
CA GLY A 102 -1.08 -0.45 18.11
C GLY A 102 -2.22 0.38 17.52
N HIS A 103 -1.93 1.19 16.50
CA HIS A 103 -2.97 1.97 15.80
C HIS A 103 -3.88 1.09 14.96
N ILE A 104 -3.41 -0.10 14.55
CA ILE A 104 -4.17 -1.08 13.78
C ILE A 104 -3.88 -2.49 14.27
N ASN A 105 -4.87 -3.37 14.13
CA ASN A 105 -4.78 -4.79 14.49
C ASN A 105 -4.52 -5.69 13.29
N ARG A 106 -4.91 -5.26 12.07
CA ARG A 106 -4.80 -6.07 10.87
C ARG A 106 -4.50 -5.21 9.64
N ILE A 107 -3.64 -5.74 8.78
CA ILE A 107 -3.43 -5.26 7.43
C ILE A 107 -3.92 -6.35 6.49
N GLU A 108 -4.76 -5.99 5.52
CA GLU A 108 -5.18 -6.87 4.44
C GLU A 108 -5.03 -6.17 3.09
N PHE A 109 -4.60 -6.90 2.08
CA PHE A 109 -4.50 -6.40 0.73
C PHE A 109 -4.49 -7.55 -0.27
N PHE A 110 -4.66 -7.20 -1.52
CA PHE A 110 -4.53 -8.14 -2.62
C PHE A 110 -3.48 -7.66 -3.63
N ALA A 111 -2.99 -8.61 -4.42
CA ALA A 111 -2.14 -8.34 -5.58
C ALA A 111 -2.48 -9.32 -6.70
N TYR A 112 -2.25 -8.93 -7.93
CA TYR A 112 -2.31 -9.88 -9.04
C TYR A 112 -1.10 -10.81 -8.97
N GLU A 113 -1.32 -12.11 -9.20
CA GLU A 113 -0.28 -13.11 -9.01
C GLU A 113 0.94 -12.87 -9.92
N ASP A 114 0.69 -12.45 -11.15
CA ASP A 114 1.70 -12.15 -12.17
C ASP A 114 2.24 -10.72 -12.13
N ASN A 115 1.79 -9.88 -11.17
CA ASN A 115 2.36 -8.57 -10.95
C ASN A 115 3.83 -8.70 -10.49
N PRO A 116 4.80 -8.10 -11.20
CA PRO A 116 6.21 -8.13 -10.77
C PRO A 116 6.45 -7.67 -9.34
N ALA A 117 5.62 -6.76 -8.81
CA ALA A 117 5.68 -6.29 -7.42
C ALA A 117 5.31 -7.38 -6.41
N ASN A 118 4.64 -8.47 -6.82
CA ASN A 118 4.17 -9.52 -5.93
C ASN A 118 5.31 -10.21 -5.16
N GLN A 119 6.49 -10.35 -5.76
CA GLN A 119 7.68 -10.86 -5.07
C GLN A 119 8.07 -9.96 -3.87
N GLY A 120 7.93 -8.66 -4.02
CA GLY A 120 8.15 -7.69 -2.94
C GLY A 120 7.11 -7.84 -1.83
N TYR A 121 5.84 -8.02 -2.18
CA TYR A 121 4.75 -8.26 -1.23
C TYR A 121 4.95 -9.56 -0.45
N GLN A 122 5.34 -10.65 -1.10
CA GLN A 122 5.64 -11.91 -0.44
C GLN A 122 6.81 -11.79 0.56
N LYS A 123 7.86 -11.02 0.23
CA LYS A 123 8.97 -10.72 1.16
C LYS A 123 8.47 -9.92 2.38
N MET A 124 7.62 -8.92 2.16
CA MET A 124 7.01 -8.11 3.22
C MET A 124 6.13 -8.99 4.13
N ILE A 125 5.24 -9.80 3.55
CA ILE A 125 4.39 -10.74 4.28
C ILE A 125 5.24 -11.66 5.15
N LYS A 126 6.26 -12.29 4.58
CA LYS A 126 7.19 -13.15 5.32
C LYS A 126 7.88 -12.39 6.45
N ARG A 127 8.33 -11.15 6.22
CA ARG A 127 8.99 -10.31 7.23
C ARG A 127 8.04 -9.92 8.36
N PHE A 128 6.77 -9.63 8.04
CA PHE A 128 5.78 -9.15 9.03
C PHE A 128 5.04 -10.29 9.74
N GLY A 129 5.29 -11.55 9.40
CA GLY A 129 4.59 -12.69 10.00
C GLY A 129 3.21 -12.94 9.42
N GLY A 130 2.89 -12.31 8.30
CA GLY A 130 1.63 -12.51 7.60
C GLY A 130 1.58 -13.77 6.76
N LYS A 131 0.46 -13.98 6.07
CA LYS A 131 0.22 -15.13 5.20
C LYS A 131 -0.64 -14.77 3.99
N GLN A 132 -0.60 -15.60 2.97
CA GLN A 132 -1.58 -15.63 1.90
C GLN A 132 -2.82 -16.36 2.41
N VAL A 133 -4.00 -15.77 2.23
CA VAL A 133 -5.27 -16.31 2.76
C VAL A 133 -6.18 -16.85 1.68
N GLY A 134 -5.94 -16.50 0.43
CA GLY A 134 -6.78 -16.96 -0.67
C GLY A 134 -6.25 -16.56 -2.03
N LYS A 135 -6.90 -17.12 -3.05
CA LYS A 135 -6.66 -16.83 -4.46
C LYS A 135 -7.98 -16.91 -5.22
N LEU A 136 -8.25 -15.91 -6.05
CA LEU A 136 -9.32 -15.95 -7.06
C LEU A 136 -8.68 -16.11 -8.44
N THR A 137 -9.12 -17.11 -9.16
CA THR A 137 -8.60 -17.40 -10.50
C THR A 137 -9.39 -16.64 -11.55
N LYS A 138 -8.68 -16.06 -12.54
CA LYS A 138 -9.26 -15.36 -13.71
C LYS A 138 -10.34 -14.34 -13.34
N CYS A 139 -10.15 -13.63 -12.23
CA CYS A 139 -11.18 -12.77 -11.66
C CYS A 139 -11.23 -11.35 -12.23
N SER A 140 -10.15 -10.86 -12.84
CA SER A 140 -10.08 -9.49 -13.34
C SER A 140 -9.47 -9.45 -14.75
N ARG A 141 -10.13 -8.73 -15.66
CA ARG A 141 -9.57 -8.41 -16.97
C ARG A 141 -8.79 -7.09 -16.87
N LEU A 142 -7.51 -7.12 -17.21
CA LEU A 142 -6.66 -5.93 -17.21
C LEU A 142 -6.53 -5.31 -18.61
N LEU A 143 -5.71 -4.25 -18.72
CA LEU A 143 -5.53 -3.49 -19.98
C LEU A 143 -4.92 -4.33 -21.10
N ASP A 144 -4.17 -5.38 -20.78
CA ASP A 144 -3.63 -6.32 -21.77
C ASP A 144 -4.71 -7.26 -22.36
N GLY A 145 -5.97 -7.12 -21.92
CA GLY A 145 -7.11 -7.92 -22.35
C GLY A 145 -7.20 -9.32 -21.75
N LYS A 146 -6.24 -9.73 -20.93
CA LYS A 146 -6.21 -11.05 -20.31
C LYS A 146 -6.94 -11.08 -18.97
N LEU A 147 -7.34 -12.27 -18.55
CA LEU A 147 -7.87 -12.53 -17.22
C LEU A 147 -6.72 -12.89 -16.27
N HIS A 148 -6.62 -12.19 -15.15
CA HIS A 148 -5.58 -12.34 -14.15
C HIS A 148 -6.11 -12.95 -12.86
N ASP A 149 -5.24 -13.70 -12.18
CA ASP A 149 -5.49 -14.26 -10.86
C ASP A 149 -5.17 -13.22 -9.79
N THR A 150 -6.00 -13.17 -8.74
CA THR A 150 -5.77 -12.27 -7.59
C THR A 150 -5.45 -13.11 -6.36
N VAL A 151 -4.39 -12.75 -5.65
CA VAL A 151 -3.99 -13.34 -4.37
C VAL A 151 -4.24 -12.37 -3.24
N PHE A 152 -4.75 -12.88 -2.12
CA PHE A 152 -5.09 -12.10 -0.93
C PHE A 152 -4.12 -12.39 0.20
N TYR A 153 -3.73 -11.33 0.91
CA TYR A 153 -2.77 -11.37 2.00
C TYR A 153 -3.34 -10.72 3.25
N GLU A 154 -2.97 -11.25 4.43
CA GLU A 154 -3.23 -10.63 5.71
C GLU A 154 -2.01 -10.65 6.62
N ILE A 155 -1.94 -9.66 7.51
CA ILE A 155 -0.93 -9.53 8.56
C ILE A 155 -1.67 -9.12 9.81
N PHE A 156 -1.65 -9.95 10.87
CA PHE A 156 -2.14 -9.56 12.18
C PHE A 156 -1.04 -8.89 12.99
N ARG A 157 -1.42 -7.88 13.77
CA ARG A 157 -0.51 -7.19 14.70
C ARG A 157 0.17 -8.17 15.66
N GLU A 158 -0.59 -9.13 16.19
CA GLU A 158 -0.02 -10.14 17.12
C GLU A 158 1.06 -10.99 16.45
N ASP A 159 0.91 -11.39 15.19
CA ASP A 159 1.92 -12.16 14.46
C ASP A 159 3.14 -11.29 14.11
N TYR A 160 2.92 -10.02 13.78
CA TYR A 160 3.99 -9.06 13.60
C TYR A 160 4.81 -8.88 14.88
N LEU A 161 4.16 -8.71 16.03
CA LEU A 161 4.82 -8.55 17.32
C LEU A 161 5.58 -9.81 17.72
N LYS A 162 4.99 -11.00 17.62
CA LYS A 162 5.67 -12.29 17.89
C LYS A 162 6.96 -12.41 17.09
N LYS A 163 6.93 -12.05 15.82
CA LYS A 163 8.06 -12.18 14.90
C LYS A 163 9.12 -11.10 15.08
N ASN A 164 8.73 -9.90 15.48
CA ASN A 164 9.60 -8.73 15.57
C ASN A 164 9.79 -8.25 17.02
N TRP A 165 9.55 -9.13 18.01
CA TRP A 165 9.56 -8.82 19.45
C TRP A 165 10.78 -8.03 19.88
N SER A 166 11.98 -8.42 19.44
CA SER A 166 13.24 -7.76 19.78
C SER A 166 13.34 -6.30 19.33
N LYS A 167 12.52 -5.90 18.35
CA LYS A 167 12.45 -4.51 17.84
C LYS A 167 11.45 -3.65 18.62
N CYS A 168 10.52 -4.28 19.34
CA CYS A 168 9.44 -3.62 20.07
C CYS A 168 9.78 -3.36 21.54
N ASP A 169 10.82 -3.98 22.08
CA ASP A 169 11.22 -3.85 23.50
C ASP A 169 11.71 -2.45 23.91
N GLY A 170 12.08 -1.61 22.94
CA GLY A 170 12.44 -0.21 23.20
C GLY A 170 11.31 0.66 23.77
N TRP A 171 10.05 0.26 23.58
CA TRP A 171 8.87 1.03 23.98
C TRP A 171 8.35 0.75 25.39
N ARG A 172 8.73 -0.38 26.01
CA ARG A 172 8.32 -0.73 27.37
C ARG A 172 9.12 -0.01 28.44
N ARG A 173 10.36 0.38 28.15
CA ARG A 173 11.25 1.03 29.14
C ARG A 173 10.92 2.49 29.43
N GLU A 174 10.03 3.12 28.64
CA GLU A 174 9.60 4.51 28.85
C GLU A 174 8.29 4.62 29.66
N LYS A 175 7.69 3.49 30.11
CA LYS A 175 6.41 3.47 30.85
C LYS A 175 6.51 2.85 32.26
N GLU A 176 7.70 2.52 32.74
CA GLU A 176 8.03 2.21 34.14
C GLU A 176 8.77 3.42 34.78
#